data_c4d8c0e9750bab7cf7ff56fa6369aa07
#
_entry.id   c4d8c0e9750bab7cf7ff56fa6369aa07
#
_cell.length_a   1.000
_cell.length_b   1.000
_cell.length_c   1.000
_cell.angle_alpha   90.00
_cell.angle_beta   90.00
_cell.angle_gamma   90.00
#
_symmetry.space_group_name_H-M   'P 1'
#
loop_
_entity.id
_entity.type
_entity.pdbx_description
1 polymer ?
#
loop_
_entity_poly.entity_id
_entity_poly.type
_entity_poly.pdbx_seq_one_letter_code
_entity_poly.pdbx_strand_id
1 'polypeptide(L)'
;MDNPTLVVPESTSKFAKDGTYTVDVALWNATQDKASMAAGAIDSQATVVVKNGVATMYITTKEMTMGTIKAWLEELYIGSSTDDYKSNPAVIVSKNADGKATMWSFVLPNEEELFDVVVNPHVAMMGNSDIPARMKVDYSTLKFVSDSIEAPKVDGESNNNTNDTPNTTTPTTNQTTGTSSSSVKTGDNANMELMGGLLVSSLAAAAYLTRKRLCK
;
A
#
# COMPACT_ATOMS: atom_id res chain seq x y z
N MET A 1 -18.55 47.21 17.62
CA MET A 1 -18.26 45.86 18.19
C MET A 1 -17.69 45.05 17.07
N ASP A 2 -16.39 45.00 17.04
CA ASP A 2 -15.64 44.26 15.98
C ASP A 2 -15.76 42.76 16.25
N ASN A 3 -16.33 42.07 15.29
CA ASN A 3 -16.45 40.59 15.33
C ASN A 3 -15.06 39.98 15.16
N PRO A 4 -14.53 39.19 16.10
CA PRO A 4 -13.21 38.59 15.93
C PRO A 4 -13.28 37.62 14.75
N THR A 5 -12.54 37.93 13.71
CA THR A 5 -12.30 37.00 12.58
C THR A 5 -11.53 35.80 13.12
N LEU A 6 -12.19 34.63 13.16
CA LEU A 6 -11.52 33.36 13.43
C LEU A 6 -10.47 33.14 12.36
N VAL A 7 -9.21 33.38 12.72
CA VAL A 7 -8.08 32.94 11.90
C VAL A 7 -7.99 31.44 12.08
N VAL A 8 -8.53 30.69 11.10
CA VAL A 8 -8.27 29.25 10.98
C VAL A 8 -6.78 29.14 10.66
N PRO A 9 -5.97 28.43 11.47
CA PRO A 9 -4.57 28.21 11.11
C PRO A 9 -4.53 27.52 9.76
N GLU A 10 -3.83 28.09 8.80
CA GLU A 10 -3.56 27.43 7.50
C GLU A 10 -2.88 26.10 7.79
N SER A 11 -3.44 25.03 7.28
CA SER A 11 -2.83 23.72 7.34
C SER A 11 -1.47 23.79 6.65
N THR A 12 -0.40 23.55 7.38
CA THR A 12 0.96 23.50 6.83
C THR A 12 1.23 22.25 6.01
N SER A 13 0.24 21.35 5.89
CA SER A 13 0.34 20.12 5.13
C SER A 13 0.50 20.39 3.63
N LYS A 14 1.38 19.62 3.01
CA LYS A 14 1.56 19.58 1.54
C LYS A 14 0.31 19.08 0.81
N PHE A 15 -0.54 18.32 1.51
CA PHE A 15 -1.78 17.75 0.98
C PHE A 15 -2.96 18.65 1.34
N ALA A 16 -3.59 19.23 0.32
CA ALA A 16 -4.67 20.21 0.51
C ALA A 16 -5.97 19.60 1.10
N LYS A 17 -6.21 18.30 0.90
CA LYS A 17 -7.41 17.56 1.35
C LYS A 17 -7.18 16.06 1.34
N ASP A 18 -8.12 15.31 1.88
CA ASP A 18 -8.17 13.86 1.73
C ASP A 18 -8.37 13.47 0.25
N GLY A 19 -7.81 12.33 -0.15
CA GLY A 19 -7.87 11.82 -1.52
C GLY A 19 -6.57 11.17 -1.96
N THR A 20 -6.50 10.87 -3.26
CA THR A 20 -5.35 10.23 -3.90
C THR A 20 -4.53 11.26 -4.64
N TYR A 21 -3.22 11.17 -4.49
CA TYR A 21 -2.21 12.00 -5.12
C TYR A 21 -1.14 11.14 -5.80
N THR A 22 -0.44 11.72 -6.75
CA THR A 22 0.83 11.20 -7.28
C THR A 22 1.95 12.19 -7.00
N VAL A 23 3.16 11.67 -6.78
CA VAL A 23 4.35 12.47 -6.51
C VAL A 23 5.59 11.71 -6.97
N ASP A 24 6.60 12.42 -7.46
CA ASP A 24 7.85 11.79 -7.85
C ASP A 24 8.72 11.49 -6.63
N VAL A 25 9.33 10.30 -6.64
CA VAL A 25 10.17 9.79 -5.55
C VAL A 25 11.45 9.17 -6.08
N ALA A 26 12.48 9.14 -5.24
CA ALA A 26 13.72 8.45 -5.54
C ALA A 26 14.39 7.94 -4.26
N LEU A 27 15.10 6.82 -4.34
CA LEU A 27 16.02 6.43 -3.27
C LEU A 27 17.34 7.22 -3.41
N TRP A 28 17.70 7.90 -2.34
CA TRP A 28 18.86 8.77 -2.23
C TRP A 28 19.91 8.16 -1.32
N ASN A 29 21.17 8.46 -1.53
CA ASN A 29 22.24 8.00 -0.66
C ASN A 29 22.06 8.54 0.77
N ALA A 30 22.39 7.74 1.78
CA ALA A 30 22.16 8.11 3.18
C ALA A 30 22.87 9.41 3.61
N THR A 31 24.07 9.64 3.09
CA THR A 31 24.94 10.73 3.56
C THR A 31 25.35 11.72 2.46
N GLN A 32 25.24 11.33 1.20
CA GLN A 32 25.66 12.13 0.05
C GLN A 32 24.45 12.62 -0.74
N ASP A 33 24.57 13.80 -1.34
CA ASP A 33 23.52 14.37 -2.20
C ASP A 33 23.58 13.78 -3.61
N LYS A 34 23.24 12.49 -3.69
CA LYS A 34 23.16 11.72 -4.96
C LYS A 34 22.21 10.54 -4.82
N ALA A 35 21.79 10.00 -5.96
CA ALA A 35 20.98 8.79 -5.98
C ALA A 35 21.68 7.61 -5.27
N SER A 36 20.89 6.80 -4.56
CA SER A 36 21.33 5.52 -4.00
C SER A 36 21.66 4.53 -5.12
N MET A 37 22.53 3.57 -4.84
CA MET A 37 22.72 2.42 -5.74
C MET A 37 21.44 1.60 -5.90
N ALA A 38 20.55 1.62 -4.90
CA ALA A 38 19.24 0.95 -4.94
C ALA A 38 18.16 1.77 -5.66
N ALA A 39 18.46 2.95 -6.21
CA ALA A 39 17.46 3.83 -6.84
C ALA A 39 16.71 3.15 -7.99
N GLY A 40 17.36 2.22 -8.70
CA GLY A 40 16.72 1.45 -9.77
C GLY A 40 15.69 0.42 -9.30
N ALA A 41 15.62 0.13 -7.99
CA ALA A 41 14.69 -0.87 -7.44
C ALA A 41 13.27 -0.35 -7.24
N ILE A 42 13.05 0.96 -7.33
CA ILE A 42 11.73 1.58 -7.23
C ILE A 42 11.37 2.33 -8.51
N ASP A 43 10.08 2.52 -8.75
CA ASP A 43 9.61 3.45 -9.78
C ASP A 43 9.77 4.88 -9.31
N SER A 44 9.91 5.81 -10.27
CA SER A 44 10.11 7.23 -9.98
C SER A 44 8.85 7.94 -9.52
N GLN A 45 7.69 7.32 -9.58
CA GLN A 45 6.42 7.90 -9.14
C GLN A 45 5.79 7.04 -8.06
N ALA A 46 5.33 7.68 -7.00
CA ALA A 46 4.57 7.09 -5.92
C ALA A 46 3.12 7.58 -5.94
N THR A 47 2.22 6.77 -5.38
CA THR A 47 0.87 7.19 -5.04
C THR A 47 0.80 7.50 -3.55
N VAL A 48 0.15 8.60 -3.18
CA VAL A 48 -0.13 8.94 -1.79
C VAL A 48 -1.64 9.00 -1.59
N VAL A 49 -2.14 8.25 -0.64
CA VAL A 49 -3.54 8.29 -0.22
C VAL A 49 -3.62 9.00 1.12
N VAL A 50 -4.33 10.11 1.15
CA VAL A 50 -4.60 10.88 2.37
C VAL A 50 -5.99 10.56 2.86
N LYS A 51 -6.08 10.10 4.11
CA LYS A 51 -7.32 9.76 4.76
C LYS A 51 -7.33 10.29 6.19
N ASN A 52 -8.31 11.14 6.52
CA ASN A 52 -8.40 11.82 7.82
C ASN A 52 -7.10 12.56 8.20
N GLY A 53 -6.46 13.19 7.20
CA GLY A 53 -5.19 13.90 7.37
C GLY A 53 -3.96 13.01 7.52
N VAL A 54 -4.09 11.68 7.44
CA VAL A 54 -2.96 10.74 7.47
C VAL A 54 -2.58 10.37 6.04
N ALA A 55 -1.34 10.67 5.66
CA ALA A 55 -0.80 10.36 4.34
C ALA A 55 -0.11 8.99 4.34
N THR A 56 -0.59 8.06 3.52
CA THR A 56 0.03 6.75 3.27
C THR A 56 0.63 6.74 1.88
N MET A 57 1.92 6.51 1.78
CA MET A 57 2.64 6.40 0.51
C MET A 57 2.65 4.95 0.03
N TYR A 58 2.46 4.78 -1.26
CA TYR A 58 2.56 3.51 -2.00
C TYR A 58 3.65 3.65 -3.05
N ILE A 59 4.68 2.82 -2.95
CA ILE A 59 5.78 2.77 -3.92
C ILE A 59 5.76 1.44 -4.66
N THR A 60 5.99 1.49 -5.97
CA THR A 60 6.16 0.30 -6.81
C THR A 60 7.63 -0.09 -6.87
N THR A 61 7.90 -1.38 -6.78
CA THR A 61 9.25 -1.93 -6.85
C THR A 61 9.41 -2.89 -8.03
N LYS A 62 10.63 -2.96 -8.53
CA LYS A 62 11.00 -3.75 -9.69
C LYS A 62 12.38 -4.37 -9.54
N GLU A 63 12.69 -5.36 -10.38
CA GLU A 63 14.05 -5.89 -10.50
C GLU A 63 15.01 -4.79 -10.93
N MET A 64 16.10 -4.66 -10.22
CA MET A 64 17.23 -3.85 -10.65
C MET A 64 18.42 -4.74 -11.04
N THR A 65 19.20 -4.27 -12.01
CA THR A 65 20.41 -4.96 -12.46
C THR A 65 21.63 -4.06 -12.25
N MET A 66 22.64 -4.60 -11.56
CA MET A 66 23.94 -3.96 -11.37
C MET A 66 25.02 -4.88 -11.95
N GLY A 67 25.45 -4.61 -13.18
CA GLY A 67 26.36 -5.52 -13.90
C GLY A 67 25.70 -6.87 -14.13
N THR A 68 26.21 -7.93 -13.52
CA THR A 68 25.65 -9.30 -13.58
C THR A 68 24.71 -9.62 -12.39
N ILE A 69 24.59 -8.73 -11.43
CA ILE A 69 23.80 -8.94 -10.23
C ILE A 69 22.37 -8.45 -10.48
N LYS A 70 21.40 -9.35 -10.27
CA LYS A 70 19.99 -9.03 -10.23
C LYS A 70 19.57 -8.94 -8.77
N ALA A 71 18.86 -7.87 -8.41
CA ALA A 71 18.41 -7.63 -7.06
C ALA A 71 16.97 -7.12 -7.06
N TRP A 72 16.28 -7.36 -5.96
CA TRP A 72 14.93 -6.89 -5.69
C TRP A 72 14.90 -6.27 -4.30
N LEU A 73 14.02 -5.34 -4.06
CA LEU A 73 13.83 -4.81 -2.70
C LEU A 73 13.04 -5.83 -1.89
N GLU A 74 13.71 -6.51 -0.94
CA GLU A 74 13.12 -7.57 -0.13
C GLU A 74 12.64 -7.08 1.24
N GLU A 75 13.30 -6.04 1.78
CA GLU A 75 12.91 -5.41 3.04
C GLU A 75 13.03 -3.89 2.92
N LEU A 76 12.04 -3.20 3.50
CA LEU A 76 11.99 -1.75 3.59
C LEU A 76 11.50 -1.35 4.99
N TYR A 77 12.25 -0.51 5.64
CA TYR A 77 11.95 0.05 6.96
C TYR A 77 11.97 1.56 6.90
N ILE A 78 11.10 2.20 7.68
CA ILE A 78 10.99 3.66 7.75
C ILE A 78 11.69 4.14 9.02
N GLY A 79 12.71 4.98 8.86
CA GLY A 79 13.51 5.53 9.96
C GLY A 79 15.00 5.41 9.72
N SER A 80 15.77 5.98 10.64
CA SER A 80 17.23 5.99 10.60
C SER A 80 17.81 4.63 11.00
N SER A 81 18.89 4.23 10.34
CA SER A 81 19.63 3.00 10.69
C SER A 81 20.29 3.04 12.09
N THR A 82 20.32 4.21 12.72
CA THR A 82 20.83 4.39 14.10
C THR A 82 19.76 4.15 15.16
N ASP A 83 18.49 4.07 14.76
CA ASP A 83 17.35 3.90 15.64
C ASP A 83 16.83 2.44 15.61
N ASP A 84 15.73 2.18 16.32
CA ASP A 84 15.03 0.88 16.23
C ASP A 84 14.15 0.83 14.97
N TYR A 85 14.76 0.99 13.78
CA TYR A 85 14.05 1.02 12.49
C TYR A 85 13.29 -0.28 12.20
N LYS A 86 13.74 -1.43 12.73
CA LYS A 86 13.08 -2.73 12.53
C LYS A 86 11.71 -2.82 13.19
N SER A 87 11.40 -1.91 14.10
CA SER A 87 10.05 -1.77 14.66
C SER A 87 9.06 -1.11 13.72
N ASN A 88 9.54 -0.50 12.61
CA ASN A 88 8.72 0.24 11.65
C ASN A 88 8.87 -0.28 10.20
N PRO A 89 8.52 -1.55 9.93
CA PRO A 89 8.57 -2.11 8.59
C PRO A 89 7.49 -1.52 7.70
N ALA A 90 7.83 -1.27 6.43
CA ALA A 90 6.82 -1.02 5.41
C ALA A 90 6.00 -2.29 5.15
N VAL A 91 4.75 -2.12 4.74
CA VAL A 91 3.81 -3.22 4.49
C VAL A 91 3.88 -3.61 3.02
N ILE A 92 4.03 -4.91 2.74
CA ILE A 92 3.91 -5.43 1.37
C ILE A 92 2.44 -5.44 0.98
N VAL A 93 2.09 -4.68 -0.05
CA VAL A 93 0.72 -4.59 -0.59
C VAL A 93 0.49 -5.63 -1.66
N SER A 94 1.49 -5.89 -2.50
CA SER A 94 1.40 -6.89 -3.57
C SER A 94 2.72 -7.58 -3.85
N LYS A 95 2.63 -8.77 -4.46
CA LYS A 95 3.75 -9.59 -4.90
C LYS A 95 3.52 -10.09 -6.31
N ASN A 96 4.60 -10.33 -7.05
CA ASN A 96 4.55 -11.03 -8.33
C ASN A 96 4.46 -12.57 -8.14
N ALA A 97 4.41 -13.31 -9.25
CA ALA A 97 4.34 -14.77 -9.25
C ALA A 97 5.54 -15.46 -8.56
N ASP A 98 6.70 -14.79 -8.53
CA ASP A 98 7.92 -15.28 -7.87
C ASP A 98 7.96 -14.93 -6.36
N GLY A 99 6.90 -14.34 -5.83
CA GLY A 99 6.79 -13.93 -4.44
C GLY A 99 7.54 -12.65 -4.09
N LYS A 100 8.09 -11.93 -5.09
CA LYS A 100 8.79 -10.65 -4.89
C LYS A 100 7.80 -9.53 -4.69
N ALA A 101 8.06 -8.66 -3.72
CA ALA A 101 7.20 -7.50 -3.46
C ALA A 101 7.22 -6.54 -4.66
N THR A 102 6.05 -6.22 -5.19
CA THR A 102 5.87 -5.27 -6.30
C THR A 102 5.30 -3.94 -5.85
N MET A 103 4.68 -3.90 -4.68
CA MET A 103 4.20 -2.66 -4.09
C MET A 103 4.35 -2.70 -2.58
N TRP A 104 4.80 -1.60 -2.01
CA TRP A 104 4.93 -1.36 -0.58
C TRP A 104 4.11 -0.16 -0.16
N SER A 105 3.62 -0.16 1.07
CA SER A 105 2.98 1.00 1.67
C SER A 105 3.54 1.30 3.06
N PHE A 106 3.54 2.57 3.41
CA PHE A 106 3.89 3.06 4.73
C PHE A 106 3.26 4.43 4.98
N VAL A 107 3.01 4.75 6.23
CA VAL A 107 2.60 6.10 6.63
C VAL A 107 3.81 7.03 6.48
N LEU A 108 3.63 8.19 5.83
CA LEU A 108 4.68 9.19 5.73
C LEU A 108 5.08 9.66 7.14
N PRO A 109 6.37 9.57 7.51
CA PRO A 109 6.82 9.96 8.84
C PRO A 109 6.70 11.47 9.07
N ASN A 110 6.84 12.24 8.01
CA ASN A 110 6.71 13.68 7.93
C ASN A 110 6.48 14.09 6.47
N GLU A 111 6.32 15.39 6.21
CA GLU A 111 6.16 15.94 4.87
C GLU A 111 7.43 16.68 4.39
N GLU A 112 8.59 16.22 4.85
CA GLU A 112 9.89 16.71 4.37
C GLU A 112 10.25 16.07 3.02
N GLU A 113 11.10 16.75 2.26
CA GLU A 113 11.56 16.24 0.96
C GLU A 113 12.49 15.03 1.08
N LEU A 114 13.11 14.83 2.25
CA LEU A 114 14.02 13.73 2.53
C LEU A 114 13.73 13.16 3.91
N PHE A 115 13.53 11.85 3.99
CA PHE A 115 13.46 11.13 5.25
C PHE A 115 14.24 9.81 5.17
N ASP A 116 14.72 9.35 6.32
CA ASP A 116 15.54 8.16 6.40
C ASP A 116 14.73 6.89 6.19
N VAL A 117 15.33 5.94 5.46
CA VAL A 117 14.82 4.59 5.26
C VAL A 117 15.99 3.60 5.33
N VAL A 118 15.68 2.34 5.63
CA VAL A 118 16.64 1.24 5.55
C VAL A 118 16.08 0.22 4.57
N VAL A 119 16.90 -0.20 3.62
CA VAL A 119 16.54 -1.15 2.56
C VAL A 119 17.43 -2.38 2.63
N ASN A 120 16.89 -3.56 2.31
CA ASN A 120 17.69 -4.78 2.17
C ASN A 120 17.28 -5.53 0.90
N PRO A 121 18.18 -5.62 -0.10
CA PRO A 121 17.94 -6.36 -1.34
C PRO A 121 18.29 -7.86 -1.23
N HIS A 122 18.71 -8.35 -0.06
CA HIS A 122 19.18 -9.74 0.17
C HIS A 122 20.23 -10.21 -0.85
N VAL A 123 21.14 -9.34 -1.26
CA VAL A 123 22.23 -9.68 -2.17
C VAL A 123 23.38 -10.33 -1.40
N ALA A 124 23.63 -11.62 -1.60
CA ALA A 124 24.64 -12.38 -0.89
C ALA A 124 26.06 -11.78 -0.99
N MET A 125 26.43 -11.25 -2.17
CA MET A 125 27.71 -10.57 -2.37
C MET A 125 27.87 -9.27 -1.58
N MET A 126 26.76 -8.69 -1.10
CA MET A 126 26.73 -7.52 -0.22
C MET A 126 26.51 -7.92 1.25
N GLY A 127 26.61 -9.22 1.56
CA GLY A 127 26.46 -9.75 2.92
C GLY A 127 25.01 -9.78 3.43
N ASN A 128 24.01 -9.67 2.54
CA ASN A 128 22.59 -9.57 2.92
C ASN A 128 22.34 -8.46 3.97
N SER A 129 23.08 -7.37 3.85
CA SER A 129 23.10 -6.33 4.87
C SER A 129 21.99 -5.30 4.66
N ASP A 130 21.49 -4.78 5.77
CA ASP A 130 20.62 -3.61 5.80
C ASP A 130 21.43 -2.38 5.35
N ILE A 131 20.91 -1.64 4.39
CA ILE A 131 21.58 -0.51 3.74
C ILE A 131 20.81 0.77 4.08
N PRO A 132 21.45 1.73 4.79
CA PRO A 132 20.83 3.02 5.01
C PRO A 132 20.67 3.79 3.70
N ALA A 133 19.53 4.43 3.54
CA ALA A 133 19.20 5.29 2.41
C ALA A 133 18.26 6.41 2.88
N ARG A 134 17.89 7.30 1.97
CA ARG A 134 16.85 8.30 2.20
C ARG A 134 15.82 8.19 1.08
N MET A 135 14.56 8.36 1.41
CA MET A 135 13.53 8.57 0.43
C MET A 135 13.48 10.07 0.12
N LYS A 136 13.66 10.42 -1.16
CA LYS A 136 13.45 11.77 -1.65
C LYS A 136 12.06 11.86 -2.25
N VAL A 137 11.30 12.87 -1.84
CA VAL A 137 9.96 13.19 -2.36
C VAL A 137 10.00 14.56 -3.01
N ASP A 138 9.70 14.64 -4.28
CA ASP A 138 9.63 15.92 -5.00
C ASP A 138 8.21 16.48 -4.96
N TYR A 139 7.90 17.23 -3.92
CA TYR A 139 6.58 17.84 -3.75
C TYR A 139 6.23 18.87 -4.83
N SER A 140 7.19 19.33 -5.65
CA SER A 140 6.88 20.19 -6.79
C SER A 140 6.10 19.46 -7.88
N THR A 141 6.19 18.12 -7.91
CA THR A 141 5.47 17.24 -8.84
C THR A 141 4.14 16.73 -8.27
N LEU A 142 3.81 17.10 -7.02
CA LEU A 142 2.59 16.63 -6.34
C LEU A 142 1.35 17.01 -7.14
N LYS A 143 0.53 16.00 -7.47
CA LYS A 143 -0.72 16.17 -8.22
C LYS A 143 -1.86 15.46 -7.51
N PHE A 144 -2.95 16.16 -7.28
CA PHE A 144 -4.21 15.55 -6.88
C PHE A 144 -4.81 14.76 -8.05
N VAL A 145 -5.20 13.51 -7.80
CA VAL A 145 -5.73 12.59 -8.82
C VAL A 145 -7.24 12.42 -8.66
N SER A 146 -7.70 12.13 -7.43
CA SER A 146 -9.11 11.86 -7.17
C SER A 146 -9.45 11.98 -5.68
N ASP A 147 -10.74 12.08 -5.38
CA ASP A 147 -11.25 12.04 -4.00
C ASP A 147 -11.28 10.61 -3.41
N SER A 148 -10.79 9.59 -4.13
CA SER A 148 -10.68 8.23 -3.61
C SER A 148 -9.66 8.18 -2.48
N ILE A 149 -10.04 7.51 -1.40
CA ILE A 149 -9.20 7.25 -0.22
C ILE A 149 -8.89 5.75 -0.08
N GLU A 150 -9.06 4.99 -1.17
CA GLU A 150 -8.75 3.57 -1.23
C GLU A 150 -7.30 3.36 -1.70
N ALA A 151 -6.70 2.26 -1.24
CA ALA A 151 -5.39 1.83 -1.70
C ALA A 151 -5.38 1.64 -3.23
N PRO A 152 -4.25 1.93 -3.91
CA PRO A 152 -4.11 1.67 -5.33
C PRO A 152 -4.34 0.19 -5.63
N LYS A 153 -5.11 -0.10 -6.67
CA LYS A 153 -5.28 -1.48 -7.17
C LYS A 153 -4.03 -1.86 -7.96
N VAL A 154 -3.58 -3.09 -7.74
CA VAL A 154 -2.51 -3.66 -8.55
C VAL A 154 -3.13 -4.28 -9.80
N ASP A 155 -2.68 -3.88 -10.98
CA ASP A 155 -3.13 -4.49 -12.24
C ASP A 155 -2.80 -5.98 -12.24
N GLY A 156 -3.84 -6.82 -12.12
CA GLY A 156 -3.72 -8.29 -12.07
C GLY A 156 -4.72 -8.99 -11.15
N GLU A 157 -5.34 -8.30 -10.20
CA GLU A 157 -6.47 -8.86 -9.45
C GLU A 157 -7.79 -8.50 -10.13
N SER A 158 -8.29 -9.44 -10.93
CA SER A 158 -9.67 -9.42 -11.45
C SER A 158 -10.63 -9.62 -10.27
N ASN A 159 -11.02 -8.54 -9.61
CA ASN A 159 -12.13 -8.59 -8.67
C ASN A 159 -13.44 -8.71 -9.43
N ASN A 160 -13.89 -9.96 -9.61
CA ASN A 160 -15.30 -10.26 -9.79
C ASN A 160 -16.06 -9.93 -8.50
N ASN A 161 -16.36 -8.67 -8.29
CA ASN A 161 -17.36 -8.24 -7.33
C ASN A 161 -18.34 -7.30 -8.02
N THR A 162 -19.17 -7.88 -8.87
CA THR A 162 -20.41 -7.27 -9.33
C THR A 162 -21.38 -7.26 -8.16
N ASN A 163 -21.40 -6.18 -7.41
CA ASN A 163 -22.57 -5.83 -6.62
C ASN A 163 -23.64 -5.24 -7.57
N ASP A 164 -24.39 -6.13 -8.19
CA ASP A 164 -25.65 -5.76 -8.83
C ASP A 164 -26.65 -5.36 -7.74
N THR A 165 -26.89 -4.07 -7.64
CA THR A 165 -28.07 -3.53 -6.95
C THR A 165 -29.29 -3.86 -7.80
N PRO A 166 -30.31 -4.56 -7.28
CA PRO A 166 -31.49 -4.86 -8.07
C PRO A 166 -32.31 -3.59 -8.28
N ASN A 167 -32.34 -3.13 -9.52
CA ASN A 167 -33.25 -2.08 -9.95
C ASN A 167 -34.65 -2.71 -10.14
N THR A 168 -35.57 -2.39 -9.26
CA THR A 168 -36.99 -2.75 -9.32
C THR A 168 -37.65 -2.01 -10.48
N THR A 169 -37.98 -2.69 -11.56
CA THR A 169 -38.97 -2.24 -12.54
C THR A 169 -40.02 -3.30 -12.76
N THR A 170 -41.25 -2.89 -12.51
CA THR A 170 -42.52 -3.58 -12.61
C THR A 170 -42.77 -4.17 -14.01
N PRO A 171 -43.42 -5.36 -14.14
CA PRO A 171 -43.63 -6.00 -15.41
C PRO A 171 -44.83 -5.47 -16.18
N THR A 172 -44.65 -5.23 -17.47
CA THR A 172 -45.79 -5.13 -18.41
C THR A 172 -45.81 -6.35 -19.31
N THR A 173 -46.90 -7.04 -19.20
CA THR A 173 -47.32 -8.21 -19.98
C THR A 173 -47.37 -7.90 -21.46
N ASN A 174 -46.80 -8.77 -22.32
CA ASN A 174 -47.43 -9.18 -23.57
C ASN A 174 -46.86 -10.51 -24.07
N GLN A 175 -47.80 -11.39 -24.34
CA GLN A 175 -47.73 -12.75 -24.80
C GLN A 175 -47.56 -12.79 -26.33
N THR A 176 -46.76 -13.69 -26.90
CA THR A 176 -47.07 -14.46 -28.10
C THR A 176 -45.98 -15.53 -28.39
N THR A 177 -46.42 -16.75 -28.30
CA THR A 177 -46.13 -18.02 -29.01
C THR A 177 -44.95 -18.15 -29.98
N GLY A 178 -44.22 -19.29 -29.87
CA GLY A 178 -43.56 -19.94 -31.01
C GLY A 178 -42.36 -20.82 -30.71
N THR A 179 -42.56 -22.06 -30.37
CA THR A 179 -42.00 -23.34 -30.88
C THR A 179 -40.48 -23.59 -30.94
N SER A 180 -40.07 -24.61 -30.20
CA SER A 180 -39.27 -25.82 -30.51
C SER A 180 -37.74 -25.78 -30.52
N SER A 181 -37.22 -26.59 -29.62
CA SER A 181 -36.18 -27.67 -29.72
C SER A 181 -34.73 -27.19 -29.79
N SER A 182 -33.79 -27.71 -29.06
CA SER A 182 -33.51 -29.04 -28.54
C SER A 182 -32.41 -29.00 -27.51
N SER A 183 -32.51 -29.88 -26.57
CA SER A 183 -31.59 -30.29 -25.51
C SER A 183 -30.14 -30.50 -25.93
N VAL A 184 -29.19 -30.07 -25.08
CA VAL A 184 -28.08 -30.92 -24.72
C VAL A 184 -27.85 -30.80 -23.20
N LYS A 185 -27.95 -31.99 -22.57
CA LYS A 185 -27.81 -32.25 -21.15
C LYS A 185 -26.42 -32.81 -20.94
N THR A 186 -25.62 -32.20 -20.06
CA THR A 186 -24.51 -32.80 -19.31
C THR A 186 -24.39 -31.96 -18.06
N GLY A 187 -24.70 -32.36 -16.88
CA GLY A 187 -24.42 -33.57 -16.14
C GLY A 187 -23.05 -33.41 -15.47
N ASP A 188 -23.01 -32.78 -14.26
CA ASP A 188 -22.36 -33.42 -13.14
C ASP A 188 -22.67 -32.66 -11.83
N ASN A 189 -23.30 -33.43 -10.95
CA ASN A 189 -23.48 -33.11 -9.56
C ASN A 189 -22.14 -33.35 -8.83
N ALA A 190 -21.62 -32.37 -8.17
CA ALA A 190 -20.73 -32.61 -7.04
C ALA A 190 -21.21 -31.79 -5.86
N ASN A 191 -21.85 -32.51 -4.94
CA ASN A 191 -22.07 -32.08 -3.58
C ASN A 191 -20.74 -31.73 -2.93
N MET A 192 -20.64 -30.56 -2.35
CA MET A 192 -19.76 -30.36 -1.22
C MET A 192 -20.49 -29.57 -0.14
N GLU A 193 -21.09 -30.37 0.71
CA GLU A 193 -21.39 -29.98 2.07
C GLU A 193 -20.09 -29.79 2.86
N LEU A 194 -20.15 -28.89 3.79
CA LEU A 194 -19.42 -28.89 5.04
C LEU A 194 -17.97 -28.42 5.02
N MET A 195 -17.76 -27.21 5.45
CA MET A 195 -16.85 -26.87 6.54
C MET A 195 -17.22 -25.50 7.12
N GLY A 196 -18.14 -25.54 8.07
CA GLY A 196 -18.25 -24.49 9.08
C GLY A 196 -17.20 -24.71 10.16
N GLY A 197 -16.71 -23.62 10.70
CA GLY A 197 -16.03 -23.66 12.01
C GLY A 197 -14.57 -23.25 12.00
N LEU A 198 -14.33 -22.02 12.41
CA LEU A 198 -13.41 -21.65 13.47
C LEU A 198 -13.07 -20.15 13.37
N LEU A 199 -14.04 -19.37 13.79
CA LEU A 199 -13.76 -18.03 14.34
C LEU A 199 -13.83 -18.20 15.86
N VAL A 200 -12.74 -18.21 16.56
CA VAL A 200 -12.58 -17.71 17.94
C VAL A 200 -11.10 -17.78 18.33
N SER A 201 -10.64 -16.68 18.91
CA SER A 201 -9.45 -16.55 19.77
C SER A 201 -8.24 -15.83 19.15
N SER A 202 -8.25 -14.50 19.29
CA SER A 202 -7.04 -13.73 19.55
C SER A 202 -7.35 -12.42 20.30
N LEU A 203 -7.88 -12.58 21.51
CA LEU A 203 -8.01 -11.51 22.50
C LEU A 203 -7.39 -11.99 23.81
N ALA A 204 -6.06 -12.10 23.88
CA ALA A 204 -5.34 -12.31 25.13
C ALA A 204 -3.82 -12.13 24.97
N ALA A 205 -3.34 -10.94 24.66
CA ALA A 205 -1.91 -10.61 24.77
C ALA A 205 -1.61 -9.16 25.18
N ALA A 206 -2.58 -8.45 25.73
CA ALA A 206 -2.36 -7.05 26.18
C ALA A 206 -2.25 -6.88 27.71
N ALA A 207 -2.14 -7.91 28.49
CA ALA A 207 -2.16 -7.83 29.96
C ALA A 207 -0.87 -8.25 30.67
N TYR A 208 0.24 -8.48 29.97
CA TYR A 208 1.45 -9.01 30.65
C TYR A 208 2.60 -8.01 30.80
N LEU A 209 2.51 -6.80 30.29
CA LEU A 209 3.62 -5.83 30.32
C LEU A 209 3.51 -4.67 31.33
N THR A 210 2.48 -4.63 32.15
CA THR A 210 2.35 -3.56 33.17
C THR A 210 2.75 -3.95 34.59
N ARG A 211 3.36 -5.10 34.83
CA ARG A 211 3.65 -5.58 36.20
C ARG A 211 5.14 -5.64 36.58
N LYS A 212 6.04 -4.99 35.85
CA LYS A 212 7.50 -5.04 36.17
C LYS A 212 8.17 -3.69 36.40
N ARG A 213 7.44 -2.65 36.79
CA ARG A 213 8.03 -1.35 37.17
C ARG A 213 7.59 -0.81 38.53
N LEU A 214 7.44 -1.70 39.48
CA LEU A 214 7.23 -1.27 40.89
C LEU A 214 7.97 -2.22 41.82
N CYS A 215 9.30 -2.19 41.80
CA CYS A 215 10.21 -2.58 42.87
C CYS A 215 11.66 -2.31 42.45
N LYS A 216 12.09 -1.10 42.59
CA LYS A 216 13.41 -0.69 43.09
C LYS A 216 13.43 0.80 43.32
#